data_0dcf1bd58b076f42137ae21be903c3b7
#
_entry.id   0dcf1bd58b076f42137ae21be903c3b7
#
_cell.length_a   1.000
_cell.length_b   1.000
_cell.length_c   1.000
_cell.angle_alpha   90.00
_cell.angle_beta   90.00
_cell.angle_gamma   90.00
#
_symmetry.space_group_name_H-M   'P 1'
#
loop_
_entity.id
_entity.type
_entity.pdbx_description
1 polymer ?
#
loop_
_entity_poly.entity_id
_entity_poly.type
_entity_poly.pdbx_seq_one_letter_code
_entity_poly.pdbx_strand_id
1 'polypeptide(L)'
;MSATPTARPVFVFGSMRAGTTVFRLMLNAHDAISNPGEVDFLFDHLVRNASGAWAYDLPGLRENRIFRSQALEIPEGLDGMALLDSFLAQLQAKGDGIFTLNIHRGISHVAELLPECKVIHMLRDPRDVGRSSIGMGWAGNSYYGIDHWLVTEREWDAAVPNLRPENVMELRYEALFHDIDTELHRVCAFIGVPFQPGMLDYHLSTTYGPPDVKLVEQWKRKATPRELSLLEGKIGDMLTARGYALSGEPLARPVGAEAIRLFCGNKLSKWRRSTSKYGFSTIVMEKLTRWAGLHGVNRIYRRRINAIIQRSLK
;
A
#
# COMPACT_ATOMS: atom_id res chain seq x y z
N MET A 1 9.98 23.26 -28.25
CA MET A 1 10.17 23.50 -26.79
C MET A 1 10.67 22.19 -26.19
N SER A 2 11.93 22.13 -25.77
CA SER A 2 12.47 20.97 -25.10
C SER A 2 11.75 20.84 -23.76
N ALA A 3 10.98 19.76 -23.57
CA ALA A 3 10.35 19.48 -22.29
C ALA A 3 11.46 19.31 -21.25
N THR A 4 11.44 20.12 -20.20
CA THR A 4 12.31 19.91 -19.04
C THR A 4 12.08 18.47 -18.57
N PRO A 5 13.13 17.67 -18.34
CA PRO A 5 12.96 16.30 -17.88
C PRO A 5 12.11 16.32 -16.58
N THR A 6 10.99 15.64 -16.59
CA THR A 6 10.16 15.50 -15.39
C THR A 6 11.02 14.90 -14.29
N ALA A 7 11.15 15.56 -13.13
CA ALA A 7 11.91 15.04 -12.03
C ALA A 7 11.34 13.67 -11.64
N ARG A 8 12.21 12.67 -11.53
CA ARG A 8 11.78 11.32 -11.23
C ARG A 8 11.35 11.21 -9.76
N PRO A 9 10.19 10.61 -9.46
CA PRO A 9 9.73 10.46 -8.09
C PRO A 9 10.61 9.52 -7.27
N VAL A 10 10.58 9.68 -5.95
CA VAL A 10 10.99 8.65 -5.02
C VAL A 10 9.76 7.81 -4.67
N PHE A 11 9.78 6.52 -4.99
CA PHE A 11 8.67 5.64 -4.63
C PHE A 11 8.83 5.11 -3.20
N VAL A 12 7.76 5.18 -2.42
CA VAL A 12 7.62 4.48 -1.14
C VAL A 12 6.78 3.24 -1.40
N PHE A 13 7.43 2.09 -1.43
CA PHE A 13 6.79 0.80 -1.67
C PHE A 13 6.71 0.00 -0.38
N GLY A 14 5.58 -0.59 -0.10
CA GLY A 14 5.41 -1.48 1.05
C GLY A 14 3.99 -2.00 1.15
N SER A 15 3.80 -3.10 1.87
CA SER A 15 2.47 -3.66 2.02
C SER A 15 1.51 -2.67 2.70
N MET A 16 0.25 -2.76 2.38
CA MET A 16 -0.76 -2.06 3.17
C MET A 16 -0.60 -2.42 4.65
N ARG A 17 -0.70 -1.44 5.55
CA ARG A 17 -0.48 -1.56 7.00
C ARG A 17 0.99 -1.67 7.42
N ALA A 18 1.94 -1.53 6.51
CA ALA A 18 3.36 -1.43 6.86
C ALA A 18 3.76 -0.06 7.46
N GLY A 19 2.85 0.91 7.53
CA GLY A 19 3.13 2.25 8.07
C GLY A 19 3.36 3.32 7.01
N THR A 20 3.15 3.02 5.74
CA THR A 20 3.33 3.93 4.60
C THR A 20 2.57 5.25 4.77
N THR A 21 1.38 5.24 5.40
CA THR A 21 0.60 6.45 5.63
C THR A 21 1.27 7.38 6.65
N VAL A 22 1.72 6.87 7.80
CA VAL A 22 2.38 7.70 8.80
C VAL A 22 3.73 8.22 8.29
N PHE A 23 4.48 7.38 7.60
CA PHE A 23 5.73 7.79 6.95
C PHE A 23 5.51 8.88 5.90
N ARG A 24 4.46 8.78 5.09
CA ARG A 24 4.05 9.84 4.17
C ARG A 24 3.77 11.17 4.90
N LEU A 25 3.11 11.12 6.04
CA LEU A 25 2.83 12.35 6.82
C LEU A 25 4.12 12.98 7.35
N MET A 26 5.10 12.17 7.77
CA MET A 26 6.43 12.65 8.14
C MET A 26 7.15 13.30 6.95
N LEU A 27 7.10 12.68 5.77
CA LEU A 27 7.68 13.26 4.55
C LEU A 27 7.02 14.58 4.18
N ASN A 28 5.68 14.67 4.25
CA ASN A 28 4.94 15.89 3.94
C ASN A 28 5.12 17.03 4.96
N ALA A 29 5.66 16.73 6.13
CA ALA A 29 6.01 17.75 7.12
C ALA A 29 7.38 18.38 6.87
N HIS A 30 8.08 17.98 5.80
CA HIS A 30 9.32 18.56 5.33
C HIS A 30 9.06 19.54 4.19
N ASP A 31 9.57 20.77 4.28
CA ASP A 31 9.28 21.87 3.33
C ASP A 31 9.71 21.58 1.90
N ALA A 32 10.77 20.76 1.71
CA ALA A 32 11.30 20.40 0.39
C ALA A 32 10.82 19.03 -0.11
N ILE A 33 9.82 18.42 0.50
CA ILE A 33 9.27 17.11 0.06
C ILE A 33 7.76 17.21 -0.12
N SER A 34 7.25 16.73 -1.24
CA SER A 34 5.82 16.59 -1.48
C SER A 34 5.43 15.15 -1.71
N ASN A 35 4.29 14.74 -1.15
CA ASN A 35 3.71 13.40 -1.36
C ASN A 35 2.18 13.49 -1.49
N PRO A 36 1.62 13.37 -2.70
CA PRO A 36 0.18 13.45 -2.92
C PRO A 36 -0.58 12.20 -2.43
N GLY A 37 0.11 11.19 -1.92
CA GLY A 37 -0.48 9.99 -1.33
C GLY A 37 -0.33 8.73 -2.17
N GLU A 38 -1.31 7.84 -2.05
CA GLU A 38 -1.33 6.56 -2.77
C GLU A 38 -1.62 6.77 -4.25
N VAL A 39 -0.84 6.12 -5.11
CA VAL A 39 -0.94 6.25 -6.57
C VAL A 39 -0.87 4.91 -7.29
N ASP A 40 -1.28 3.83 -6.64
CA ASP A 40 -1.31 2.49 -7.26
C ASP A 40 -2.02 2.46 -8.62
N PHE A 41 -2.96 3.38 -8.85
CA PHE A 41 -3.68 3.51 -10.13
C PHE A 41 -2.78 3.77 -11.33
N LEU A 42 -1.57 4.30 -11.11
CA LEU A 42 -0.59 4.51 -12.19
C LEU A 42 -0.22 3.19 -12.87
N PHE A 43 -0.19 2.10 -12.10
CA PHE A 43 0.22 0.77 -12.55
C PHE A 43 -0.94 -0.22 -12.62
N ASP A 44 -2.00 -0.07 -11.80
CA ASP A 44 -3.17 -0.96 -11.80
C ASP A 44 -3.89 -1.06 -13.15
N HIS A 45 -3.83 0.01 -13.93
CA HIS A 45 -4.51 0.12 -15.22
C HIS A 45 -3.55 0.20 -16.39
N LEU A 46 -2.24 0.07 -16.17
CA LEU A 46 -1.22 0.02 -17.20
C LEU A 46 -1.01 -1.44 -17.63
N VAL A 47 -1.36 -1.76 -18.84
CA VAL A 47 -1.39 -3.13 -19.37
C VAL A 47 -0.65 -3.23 -20.70
N ARG A 48 -0.22 -4.41 -21.09
CA ARG A 48 0.28 -4.66 -22.43
C ARG A 48 -0.91 -4.89 -23.37
N ASN A 49 -0.97 -4.16 -24.46
CA ASN A 49 -1.96 -4.37 -25.52
C ASN A 49 -1.60 -5.56 -26.43
N ALA A 50 -2.43 -5.85 -27.41
CA ALA A 50 -2.22 -6.99 -28.32
C ALA A 50 -0.91 -6.92 -29.14
N SER A 51 -0.35 -5.73 -29.34
CA SER A 51 0.95 -5.53 -30.00
C SER A 51 2.13 -5.60 -29.03
N GLY A 52 1.89 -5.81 -27.73
CA GLY A 52 2.91 -5.82 -26.69
C GLY A 52 3.31 -4.43 -26.17
N ALA A 53 2.74 -3.35 -26.71
CA ALA A 53 2.98 -2.00 -26.25
C ALA A 53 2.21 -1.70 -24.94
N TRP A 54 2.76 -0.82 -24.12
CA TRP A 54 2.07 -0.33 -22.93
C TRP A 54 0.88 0.54 -23.31
N ALA A 55 -0.26 0.33 -22.68
CA ALA A 55 -1.49 1.08 -22.86
C ALA A 55 -2.28 1.14 -21.56
N TYR A 56 -3.15 2.13 -21.39
CA TYR A 56 -4.02 2.22 -20.21
C TYR A 56 -5.41 1.66 -20.48
N ASP A 57 -5.92 0.87 -19.55
CA ASP A 57 -7.37 0.60 -19.41
C ASP A 57 -8.08 1.89 -18.93
N LEU A 58 -8.33 2.82 -19.87
CA LEU A 58 -8.96 4.11 -19.56
C LEU A 58 -10.36 3.97 -18.93
N PRO A 59 -11.23 3.04 -19.33
CA PRO A 59 -12.50 2.80 -18.66
C PRO A 59 -12.32 2.43 -17.18
N GLY A 60 -11.41 1.49 -16.88
CA GLY A 60 -11.09 1.09 -15.50
C GLY A 60 -10.47 2.22 -14.70
N LEU A 61 -9.52 2.95 -15.28
CA LEU A 61 -8.86 4.08 -14.66
C LEU A 61 -9.86 5.19 -14.25
N ARG A 62 -10.79 5.56 -15.14
CA ARG A 62 -11.84 6.57 -14.85
C ARG A 62 -12.76 6.17 -13.71
N GLU A 63 -12.95 4.89 -13.44
CA GLU A 63 -13.74 4.39 -12.30
C GLU A 63 -12.89 4.19 -11.04
N ASN A 64 -11.56 4.30 -11.14
CA ASN A 64 -10.66 4.16 -9.99
C ASN A 64 -10.87 5.33 -9.01
N ARG A 65 -11.15 5.00 -7.75
CA ARG A 65 -11.49 5.98 -6.71
C ARG A 65 -10.32 6.92 -6.41
N ILE A 66 -9.10 6.39 -6.35
CA ILE A 66 -7.90 7.18 -6.01
C ILE A 66 -7.57 8.11 -7.18
N PHE A 67 -7.58 7.61 -8.40
CA PHE A 67 -7.40 8.43 -9.60
C PHE A 67 -8.37 9.63 -9.60
N ARG A 68 -9.66 9.37 -9.37
CA ARG A 68 -10.67 10.43 -9.30
C ARG A 68 -10.43 11.44 -8.19
N SER A 69 -9.93 10.99 -7.03
CA SER A 69 -9.60 11.92 -5.92
C SER A 69 -8.38 12.77 -6.21
N GLN A 70 -7.50 12.31 -7.09
CA GLN A 70 -6.33 13.07 -7.53
C GLN A 70 -6.67 14.15 -8.56
N ALA A 71 -7.88 14.12 -9.16
CA ALA A 71 -8.31 15.09 -10.17
C ALA A 71 -7.31 15.28 -11.32
N LEU A 72 -6.69 14.18 -11.78
CA LEU A 72 -5.77 14.20 -12.91
C LEU A 72 -6.56 14.22 -14.22
N GLU A 73 -6.01 14.90 -15.20
CA GLU A 73 -6.53 14.94 -16.56
C GLU A 73 -5.93 13.81 -17.40
N ILE A 74 -6.73 13.30 -18.34
CA ILE A 74 -6.28 12.36 -19.38
C ILE A 74 -6.20 13.17 -20.68
N PRO A 75 -5.01 13.65 -21.08
CA PRO A 75 -4.87 14.44 -22.31
C PRO A 75 -5.25 13.61 -23.54
N GLU A 76 -5.91 14.22 -24.48
CA GLU A 76 -6.31 13.57 -25.73
C GLU A 76 -5.10 13.12 -26.53
N GLY A 77 -5.16 11.91 -27.08
CA GLY A 77 -4.10 11.34 -27.90
C GLY A 77 -2.91 10.76 -27.13
N LEU A 78 -2.86 10.87 -25.80
CA LEU A 78 -1.82 10.23 -24.98
C LEU A 78 -2.26 8.84 -24.50
N ASP A 79 -1.32 7.89 -24.56
CA ASP A 79 -1.49 6.54 -23.99
C ASP A 79 -0.13 5.98 -23.53
N GLY A 80 -0.13 4.82 -22.86
CA GLY A 80 1.07 4.11 -22.44
C GLY A 80 2.05 5.01 -21.66
N MET A 81 3.32 4.97 -22.06
CA MET A 81 4.38 5.73 -21.38
C MET A 81 4.17 7.24 -21.42
N ALA A 82 3.68 7.79 -22.54
CA ALA A 82 3.43 9.24 -22.65
C ALA A 82 2.33 9.70 -21.68
N LEU A 83 1.31 8.87 -21.44
CA LEU A 83 0.28 9.15 -20.46
C LEU A 83 0.79 8.98 -19.03
N LEU A 84 1.63 7.97 -18.75
CA LEU A 84 2.30 7.82 -17.45
C LEU A 84 3.16 9.05 -17.11
N ASP A 85 3.99 9.52 -18.05
CA ASP A 85 4.79 10.72 -17.86
C ASP A 85 3.93 11.97 -17.64
N SER A 86 2.80 12.09 -18.34
CA SER A 86 1.83 13.16 -18.10
C SER A 86 1.24 13.10 -16.68
N PHE A 87 0.87 11.92 -16.17
CA PHE A 87 0.37 11.78 -14.81
C PHE A 87 1.44 12.11 -13.77
N LEU A 88 2.68 11.68 -13.97
CA LEU A 88 3.79 12.02 -13.07
C LEU A 88 4.01 13.53 -13.04
N ALA A 89 4.00 14.21 -14.19
CA ALA A 89 4.12 15.66 -14.27
C ALA A 89 2.97 16.39 -13.55
N GLN A 90 1.73 15.95 -13.74
CA GLN A 90 0.57 16.52 -13.05
C GLN A 90 0.62 16.29 -11.53
N LEU A 91 1.08 15.13 -11.09
CA LEU A 91 1.24 14.85 -9.66
C LEU A 91 2.36 15.70 -9.05
N GLN A 92 3.48 15.87 -9.75
CA GLN A 92 4.59 16.73 -9.34
C GLN A 92 4.15 18.20 -9.21
N ALA A 93 3.33 18.69 -10.11
CA ALA A 93 2.83 20.08 -10.09
C ALA A 93 1.91 20.39 -8.89
N LYS A 94 1.54 19.40 -8.08
CA LYS A 94 0.72 19.59 -6.87
C LYS A 94 1.50 20.02 -5.63
N GLY A 95 2.82 20.00 -5.69
CA GLY A 95 3.68 20.39 -4.57
C GLY A 95 5.09 20.71 -5.04
N ASP A 96 5.80 21.42 -4.21
CA ASP A 96 7.17 21.83 -4.47
C ASP A 96 8.19 20.79 -3.98
N GLY A 97 9.42 20.91 -4.44
CA GLY A 97 10.56 20.13 -3.98
C GLY A 97 10.61 18.68 -4.51
N ILE A 98 11.17 17.80 -3.71
CA ILE A 98 11.30 16.39 -4.07
C ILE A 98 9.95 15.69 -4.00
N PHE A 99 9.63 15.04 -5.09
CA PHE A 99 8.36 14.38 -5.31
C PHE A 99 8.43 12.92 -4.88
N THR A 100 7.63 12.53 -3.89
CA THR A 100 7.54 11.16 -3.39
C THR A 100 6.15 10.57 -3.63
N LEU A 101 6.05 9.27 -3.87
CA LEU A 101 4.81 8.58 -4.22
C LEU A 101 4.65 7.26 -3.46
N ASN A 102 3.49 7.02 -2.87
CA ASN A 102 3.20 5.77 -2.18
C ASN A 102 2.55 4.76 -3.12
N ILE A 103 3.12 3.57 -3.21
CA ILE A 103 2.55 2.42 -3.91
C ILE A 103 2.60 1.15 -3.04
N HIS A 104 1.61 0.28 -3.19
CA HIS A 104 1.50 -0.98 -2.46
C HIS A 104 1.64 -2.20 -3.40
N ARG A 105 1.67 -1.96 -4.70
CA ARG A 105 1.84 -2.91 -5.79
C ARG A 105 2.33 -2.17 -7.03
N GLY A 106 2.71 -2.90 -8.06
CA GLY A 106 3.23 -2.31 -9.31
C GLY A 106 4.71 -1.95 -9.24
N ILE A 107 5.46 -2.43 -8.24
CA ILE A 107 6.91 -2.20 -8.17
C ILE A 107 7.65 -2.82 -9.35
N SER A 108 7.12 -3.91 -9.91
CA SER A 108 7.66 -4.51 -11.12
C SER A 108 7.59 -3.56 -12.32
N HIS A 109 6.54 -2.72 -12.41
CA HIS A 109 6.46 -1.68 -13.43
C HIS A 109 7.49 -0.56 -13.18
N VAL A 110 7.72 -0.19 -11.91
CA VAL A 110 8.76 0.79 -11.58
C VAL A 110 10.11 0.26 -12.00
N ALA A 111 10.44 -0.99 -11.67
CA ALA A 111 11.71 -1.61 -12.04
C ALA A 111 11.92 -1.70 -13.57
N GLU A 112 10.84 -1.95 -14.34
CA GLU A 112 10.91 -2.06 -15.79
C GLU A 112 10.92 -0.69 -16.50
N LEU A 113 10.09 0.25 -16.05
CA LEU A 113 9.80 1.49 -16.79
C LEU A 113 10.54 2.72 -16.25
N LEU A 114 10.92 2.69 -14.98
CA LEU A 114 11.49 3.81 -14.26
C LEU A 114 12.70 3.36 -13.39
N PRO A 115 13.67 2.58 -13.95
CA PRO A 115 14.73 1.94 -13.15
C PRO A 115 15.70 2.92 -12.48
N GLU A 116 15.72 4.19 -12.87
CA GLU A 116 16.48 5.25 -12.23
C GLU A 116 15.79 5.90 -11.04
N CYS A 117 14.53 5.59 -10.79
CA CYS A 117 13.82 6.13 -9.63
C CYS A 117 14.36 5.52 -8.34
N LYS A 118 14.44 6.34 -7.30
CA LYS A 118 14.72 5.86 -5.95
C LYS A 118 13.50 5.16 -5.38
N VAL A 119 13.74 4.07 -4.64
CA VAL A 119 12.68 3.28 -3.99
C VAL A 119 13.02 3.10 -2.52
N ILE A 120 12.11 3.51 -1.66
CA ILE A 120 12.14 3.20 -0.23
C ILE A 120 11.21 2.02 -0.01
N HIS A 121 11.76 0.83 0.28
CA HIS A 121 10.98 -0.36 0.64
C HIS A 121 10.64 -0.30 2.11
N MET A 122 9.38 0.00 2.41
CA MET A 122 8.89 0.07 3.79
C MET A 122 8.40 -1.29 4.27
N LEU A 123 9.19 -1.90 5.14
CA LEU A 123 8.96 -3.23 5.69
C LEU A 123 8.38 -3.15 7.10
N ARG A 124 7.49 -4.06 7.45
CA ARG A 124 6.94 -4.26 8.80
C ARG A 124 6.72 -5.72 9.08
N ASP A 125 6.85 -6.11 10.36
CA ASP A 125 6.58 -7.47 10.81
C ASP A 125 5.17 -7.94 10.36
N PRO A 126 5.09 -9.01 9.54
CA PRO A 126 3.82 -9.49 9.00
C PRO A 126 2.82 -9.92 10.07
N ARG A 127 3.29 -10.31 11.27
CA ARG A 127 2.42 -10.69 12.38
C ARG A 127 1.63 -9.48 12.90
N ASP A 128 2.23 -8.30 12.91
CA ASP A 128 1.55 -7.03 13.22
C ASP A 128 0.68 -6.53 12.05
N VAL A 129 1.16 -6.70 10.82
CA VAL A 129 0.39 -6.35 9.61
C VAL A 129 -0.92 -7.15 9.55
N GLY A 130 -0.86 -8.46 9.77
CA GLY A 130 -2.02 -9.34 9.79
C GLY A 130 -3.06 -8.90 10.82
N ARG A 131 -2.60 -8.55 12.00
CA ARG A 131 -3.45 -8.06 13.10
C ARG A 131 -4.07 -6.70 12.79
N SER A 132 -3.28 -5.77 12.26
CA SER A 132 -3.75 -4.46 11.82
C SER A 132 -4.83 -4.55 10.73
N SER A 133 -4.74 -5.54 9.85
CA SER A 133 -5.70 -5.81 8.78
C SER A 133 -7.09 -6.20 9.28
N ILE A 134 -7.17 -6.88 10.46
CA ILE A 134 -8.44 -7.16 11.12
C ILE A 134 -9.12 -5.85 11.53
N GLY A 135 -8.37 -4.93 12.14
CA GLY A 135 -8.88 -3.61 12.55
C GLY A 135 -9.51 -2.83 11.40
N MET A 136 -8.95 -2.93 10.20
CA MET A 136 -9.46 -2.28 8.98
C MET A 136 -10.63 -3.02 8.32
N GLY A 137 -10.94 -4.26 8.76
CA GLY A 137 -11.97 -5.09 8.15
C GLY A 137 -11.57 -5.76 6.83
N TRP A 138 -10.29 -5.78 6.53
CA TRP A 138 -9.78 -6.43 5.33
C TRP A 138 -9.63 -7.94 5.51
N ALA A 139 -9.47 -8.36 6.77
CA ALA A 139 -9.48 -9.75 7.17
C ALA A 139 -10.33 -9.96 8.42
N GLY A 140 -10.78 -11.19 8.63
CA GLY A 140 -11.51 -11.62 9.83
C GLY A 140 -10.63 -12.27 10.88
N ASN A 141 -9.39 -12.60 10.51
CA ASN A 141 -8.35 -13.12 11.39
C ASN A 141 -6.96 -12.78 10.81
N SER A 142 -5.94 -12.86 11.64
CA SER A 142 -4.55 -12.55 11.26
C SER A 142 -4.00 -13.50 10.20
N TYR A 143 -4.40 -14.78 10.21
CA TYR A 143 -3.97 -15.78 9.23
C TYR A 143 -4.28 -15.38 7.78
N TYR A 144 -5.43 -14.76 7.52
CA TYR A 144 -5.77 -14.18 6.22
C TYR A 144 -5.37 -12.70 6.12
N GLY A 145 -5.08 -12.07 7.24
CA GLY A 145 -4.63 -10.67 7.27
C GLY A 145 -3.25 -10.43 6.68
N ILE A 146 -2.39 -11.46 6.64
CA ILE A 146 -1.04 -11.36 6.07
C ILE A 146 -0.98 -11.59 4.55
N ASP A 147 -2.09 -11.94 3.90
CA ASP A 147 -2.07 -12.33 2.48
C ASP A 147 -1.52 -11.22 1.59
N HIS A 148 -1.93 -9.97 1.84
CA HIS A 148 -1.44 -8.84 1.06
C HIS A 148 0.05 -8.56 1.31
N TRP A 149 0.56 -8.76 2.54
CA TRP A 149 1.99 -8.66 2.82
C TRP A 149 2.76 -9.70 2.01
N LEU A 150 2.34 -10.95 2.02
CA LEU A 150 2.97 -12.02 1.24
C LEU A 150 2.97 -11.73 -0.27
N VAL A 151 1.91 -11.14 -0.80
CA VAL A 151 1.84 -10.75 -2.21
C VAL A 151 2.81 -9.62 -2.50
N THR A 152 2.81 -8.57 -1.67
CA THR A 152 3.71 -7.41 -1.83
C THR A 152 5.18 -7.82 -1.76
N GLU A 153 5.55 -8.68 -0.77
CA GLU A 153 6.95 -9.09 -0.61
C GLU A 153 7.43 -10.03 -1.73
N ARG A 154 6.54 -10.86 -2.28
CA ARG A 154 6.88 -11.67 -3.47
C ARG A 154 7.08 -10.80 -4.72
N GLU A 155 6.27 -9.76 -4.87
CA GLU A 155 6.44 -8.79 -5.96
C GLU A 155 7.76 -8.02 -5.79
N TRP A 156 8.12 -7.65 -4.55
CA TRP A 156 9.40 -7.05 -4.23
C TRP A 156 10.57 -7.95 -4.64
N ASP A 157 10.55 -9.23 -4.22
CA ASP A 157 11.61 -10.20 -4.55
C ASP A 157 11.80 -10.38 -6.07
N ALA A 158 10.72 -10.31 -6.81
CA ALA A 158 10.77 -10.40 -8.28
C ALA A 158 11.28 -9.11 -8.93
N ALA A 159 11.04 -7.95 -8.34
CA ALA A 159 11.36 -6.66 -8.93
C ALA A 159 12.76 -6.15 -8.54
N VAL A 160 13.20 -6.38 -7.29
CA VAL A 160 14.43 -5.79 -6.75
C VAL A 160 15.69 -6.12 -7.56
N PRO A 161 15.86 -7.30 -8.19
CA PRO A 161 17.03 -7.57 -9.02
C PRO A 161 17.16 -6.67 -10.26
N ASN A 162 16.06 -6.01 -10.67
CA ASN A 162 16.02 -5.10 -11.81
C ASN A 162 16.12 -3.63 -11.40
N LEU A 163 16.18 -3.33 -10.09
CA LEU A 163 16.42 -2.00 -9.56
C LEU A 163 17.92 -1.79 -9.36
N ARG A 164 18.38 -0.55 -9.46
CA ARG A 164 19.77 -0.19 -9.15
C ARG A 164 19.97 -0.21 -7.64
N PRO A 165 20.93 -0.97 -7.09
CA PRO A 165 21.14 -1.09 -5.64
C PRO A 165 21.29 0.26 -4.93
N GLU A 166 21.98 1.23 -5.57
CA GLU A 166 22.17 2.58 -5.05
C GLU A 166 20.88 3.40 -4.96
N ASN A 167 19.84 3.01 -5.69
CA ASN A 167 18.53 3.63 -5.68
C ASN A 167 17.51 2.91 -4.77
N VAL A 168 17.96 1.92 -3.99
CA VAL A 168 17.09 1.14 -3.10
C VAL A 168 17.49 1.36 -1.65
N MET A 169 16.51 1.65 -0.80
CA MET A 169 16.66 1.76 0.64
C MET A 169 15.58 0.95 1.35
N GLU A 170 15.96 0.07 2.27
CA GLU A 170 15.00 -0.54 3.19
C GLU A 170 14.79 0.35 4.41
N LEU A 171 13.51 0.59 4.75
CA LEU A 171 13.07 1.28 5.96
C LEU A 171 12.15 0.35 6.75
N ARG A 172 12.58 -0.01 7.97
CA ARG A 172 11.77 -0.85 8.87
C ARG A 172 10.86 0.02 9.72
N TYR A 173 9.58 -0.34 9.76
CA TYR A 173 8.61 0.32 10.64
C TYR A 173 9.07 0.31 12.09
N GLU A 174 9.59 -0.82 12.55
CA GLU A 174 10.07 -1.00 13.91
C GLU A 174 11.25 -0.07 14.23
N ALA A 175 12.24 0.00 13.33
CA ALA A 175 13.40 0.89 13.49
C ALA A 175 12.95 2.36 13.49
N LEU A 176 12.08 2.75 12.55
CA LEU A 176 11.53 4.10 12.47
C LEU A 176 10.86 4.55 13.78
N PHE A 177 10.22 3.65 14.52
CA PHE A 177 9.55 4.00 15.78
C PHE A 177 10.44 3.82 17.02
N HIS A 178 11.53 3.05 16.93
CA HIS A 178 12.52 2.94 18.01
C HIS A 178 13.53 4.09 18.02
N ASP A 179 13.96 4.55 16.84
CA ASP A 179 14.93 5.64 16.67
C ASP A 179 14.52 6.49 15.45
N ILE A 180 13.46 7.25 15.62
CA ILE A 180 12.84 8.04 14.56
C ILE A 180 13.79 9.08 13.98
N ASP A 181 14.63 9.69 14.84
CA ASP A 181 15.55 10.74 14.46
C ASP A 181 16.63 10.19 13.51
N THR A 182 17.31 9.13 13.91
CA THR A 182 18.31 8.47 13.07
C THR A 182 17.72 7.97 11.74
N GLU A 183 16.54 7.36 11.77
CA GLU A 183 15.93 6.83 10.55
C GLU A 183 15.49 7.95 9.61
N LEU A 184 14.95 9.06 10.11
CA LEU A 184 14.58 10.19 9.26
C LEU A 184 15.80 10.92 8.69
N HIS A 185 16.92 11.03 9.43
CA HIS A 185 18.18 11.53 8.88
C HIS A 185 18.67 10.63 7.73
N ARG A 186 18.61 9.30 7.89
CA ARG A 186 19.00 8.33 6.86
C ARG A 186 18.11 8.43 5.61
N VAL A 187 16.81 8.61 5.82
CA VAL A 187 15.83 8.82 4.73
C VAL A 187 16.13 10.12 3.98
N CYS A 188 16.33 11.22 4.70
CA CYS A 188 16.61 12.52 4.09
C CYS A 188 17.92 12.49 3.29
N ALA A 189 18.97 11.88 3.83
CA ALA A 189 20.23 11.67 3.12
C ALA A 189 20.04 10.84 1.84
N PHE A 190 19.26 9.75 1.89
CA PHE A 190 18.94 8.94 0.73
C PHE A 190 18.16 9.73 -0.32
N ILE A 191 17.15 10.50 0.09
CA ILE A 191 16.34 11.34 -0.80
C ILE A 191 17.21 12.47 -1.40
N GLY A 192 18.14 13.02 -0.63
CA GLY A 192 19.04 14.10 -1.05
C GLY A 192 18.63 15.48 -0.51
N VAL A 193 18.06 15.52 0.70
CA VAL A 193 17.71 16.76 1.42
C VAL A 193 18.27 16.72 2.83
N PRO A 194 18.52 17.89 3.49
CA PRO A 194 18.84 17.92 4.92
C PRO A 194 17.62 17.51 5.75
N PHE A 195 17.85 16.87 6.89
CA PHE A 195 16.76 16.58 7.84
C PHE A 195 16.14 17.87 8.40
N GLN A 196 14.83 17.86 8.60
CA GLN A 196 14.09 18.94 9.25
C GLN A 196 13.33 18.41 10.48
N PRO A 197 13.51 19.01 11.69
CA PRO A 197 12.79 18.60 12.91
C PRO A 197 11.27 18.60 12.77
N GLY A 198 10.71 19.48 11.92
CA GLY A 198 9.28 19.53 11.61
C GLY A 198 8.68 18.19 11.14
N MET A 199 9.50 17.27 10.62
CA MET A 199 9.05 15.92 10.25
C MET A 199 8.52 15.14 11.46
N LEU A 200 8.97 15.43 12.67
CA LEU A 200 8.49 14.83 13.91
C LEU A 200 7.12 15.38 14.35
N ASP A 201 6.78 16.56 13.88
CA ASP A 201 5.56 17.30 14.26
C ASP A 201 4.36 17.02 13.33
N TYR A 202 4.47 16.02 12.42
CA TYR A 202 3.41 15.64 11.49
C TYR A 202 2.04 15.44 12.16
N HIS A 203 2.02 15.05 13.43
CA HIS A 203 0.81 14.79 14.20
C HIS A 203 0.05 16.07 14.58
N LEU A 204 0.69 17.25 14.59
CA LEU A 204 0.06 18.51 14.91
C LEU A 204 -0.90 19.00 13.81
N SER A 205 -0.67 18.59 12.57
CA SER A 205 -1.46 18.97 11.38
C SER A 205 -2.34 17.85 10.83
N THR A 206 -2.40 16.68 11.50
CA THR A 206 -3.11 15.50 11.00
C THR A 206 -4.01 14.87 12.06
N THR A 207 -4.83 13.91 11.68
CA THR A 207 -5.64 13.10 12.62
C THR A 207 -4.85 11.94 13.25
N TYR A 208 -3.57 11.79 12.90
CA TYR A 208 -2.69 10.78 13.48
C TYR A 208 -2.07 11.31 14.77
N GLY A 209 -1.95 10.42 15.76
CA GLY A 209 -1.22 10.74 16.98
C GLY A 209 0.31 10.77 16.77
N PRO A 210 1.05 11.21 17.80
CA PRO A 210 2.50 11.16 17.79
C PRO A 210 3.00 9.72 17.65
N PRO A 211 4.29 9.53 17.30
CA PRO A 211 4.89 8.20 17.22
C PRO A 211 4.66 7.41 18.51
N ASP A 212 4.12 6.19 18.39
CA ASP A 212 3.83 5.34 19.54
C ASP A 212 4.53 3.98 19.39
N VAL A 213 5.62 3.80 20.11
CA VAL A 213 6.40 2.53 20.18
C VAL A 213 5.51 1.35 20.60
N LYS A 214 4.42 1.58 21.33
CA LYS A 214 3.47 0.51 21.72
C LYS A 214 2.78 -0.14 20.51
N LEU A 215 2.83 0.49 19.34
CA LEU A 215 2.30 -0.06 18.10
C LEU A 215 3.29 -1.03 17.41
N VAL A 216 4.53 -1.09 17.91
CA VAL A 216 5.56 -2.00 17.44
C VAL A 216 5.46 -3.33 18.20
N GLU A 217 5.70 -4.43 17.49
CA GLU A 217 5.75 -5.79 18.04
C GLU A 217 4.53 -6.16 18.91
N GLN A 218 3.36 -5.66 18.56
CA GLN A 218 2.12 -5.98 19.31
C GLN A 218 1.82 -7.47 19.33
N TRP A 219 2.29 -8.21 18.33
CA TRP A 219 2.13 -9.65 18.24
C TRP A 219 2.72 -10.38 19.48
N LYS A 220 3.84 -9.89 20.04
CA LYS A 220 4.47 -10.47 21.25
C LYS A 220 3.53 -10.45 22.46
N ARG A 221 2.62 -9.49 22.53
CA ARG A 221 1.70 -9.29 23.66
C ARG A 221 0.28 -9.77 23.39
N LYS A 222 -0.11 -9.89 22.13
CA LYS A 222 -1.52 -10.09 21.74
C LYS A 222 -1.78 -11.39 20.98
N ALA A 223 -0.76 -12.01 20.38
CA ALA A 223 -0.93 -13.24 19.64
C ALA A 223 -0.87 -14.45 20.60
N THR A 224 -1.69 -15.46 20.34
CA THR A 224 -1.60 -16.74 21.05
C THR A 224 -0.52 -17.63 20.42
N PRO A 225 0.06 -18.61 21.17
CA PRO A 225 1.01 -19.56 20.62
C PRO A 225 0.51 -20.23 19.33
N ARG A 226 -0.75 -20.67 19.31
CA ARG A 226 -1.33 -21.29 18.12
C ARG A 226 -1.45 -20.34 16.94
N GLU A 227 -1.80 -19.07 17.19
CA GLU A 227 -1.85 -18.05 16.15
C GLU A 227 -0.46 -17.83 15.55
N LEU A 228 0.59 -17.74 16.37
CA LEU A 228 1.98 -17.61 15.91
C LEU A 228 2.42 -18.82 15.10
N SER A 229 2.18 -20.04 15.58
CA SER A 229 2.43 -21.28 14.85
C SER A 229 1.85 -21.24 13.42
N LEU A 230 0.59 -20.81 13.29
CA LEU A 230 -0.11 -20.76 12.01
C LEU A 230 0.39 -19.62 11.10
N LEU A 231 0.66 -18.45 11.68
CA LEU A 231 1.18 -17.30 10.93
C LEU A 231 2.58 -17.60 10.38
N GLU A 232 3.48 -18.02 11.24
CA GLU A 232 4.87 -18.33 10.86
C GLU A 232 4.94 -19.53 9.91
N GLY A 233 4.11 -20.56 10.10
CA GLY A 233 3.98 -21.65 9.16
C GLY A 233 3.44 -21.25 7.79
N LYS A 234 2.61 -20.18 7.71
CA LYS A 234 2.12 -19.64 6.44
C LYS A 234 3.14 -18.73 5.76
N ILE A 235 3.85 -17.89 6.52
CA ILE A 235 4.88 -16.99 6.00
C ILE A 235 6.08 -17.78 5.50
N GLY A 236 6.46 -18.84 6.24
CA GLY A 236 7.61 -19.67 5.90
C GLY A 236 8.93 -18.92 6.02
N ASP A 237 9.88 -19.27 5.17
CA ASP A 237 11.25 -18.74 5.19
C ASP A 237 11.33 -17.24 4.90
N MET A 238 10.27 -16.64 4.32
CA MET A 238 10.24 -15.21 4.04
C MET A 238 10.32 -14.37 5.31
N LEU A 239 9.84 -14.88 6.47
CA LEU A 239 9.94 -14.16 7.74
C LEU A 239 11.41 -13.92 8.13
N THR A 240 12.20 -14.98 8.11
CA THR A 240 13.64 -14.92 8.44
C THR A 240 14.44 -14.24 7.36
N ALA A 241 14.10 -14.43 6.09
CA ALA A 241 14.71 -13.70 4.96
C ALA A 241 14.51 -12.18 5.08
N ARG A 242 13.42 -11.73 5.69
CA ARG A 242 13.18 -10.31 6.04
C ARG A 242 13.80 -9.92 7.39
N GLY A 243 14.60 -10.78 8.02
CA GLY A 243 15.32 -10.50 9.26
C GLY A 243 14.45 -10.48 10.52
N TYR A 244 13.25 -11.06 10.48
CA TYR A 244 12.41 -11.22 11.66
C TYR A 244 12.65 -12.58 12.33
N ALA A 245 12.89 -12.56 13.64
CA ALA A 245 13.06 -13.79 14.41
C ALA A 245 11.74 -14.56 14.53
N LEU A 246 11.83 -15.90 14.51
CA LEU A 246 10.72 -16.77 14.86
C LEU A 246 10.34 -16.62 16.35
N SER A 247 9.09 -16.87 16.66
CA SER A 247 8.58 -16.84 18.06
C SER A 247 9.08 -17.99 18.92
N GLY A 248 9.59 -19.05 18.31
CA GLY A 248 9.92 -20.31 18.96
C GLY A 248 8.79 -21.35 18.98
N GLU A 249 7.60 -20.95 18.52
CA GLU A 249 6.48 -21.88 18.38
C GLU A 249 6.67 -22.82 17.17
N PRO A 250 6.23 -24.08 17.24
CA PRO A 250 6.30 -25.02 16.13
C PRO A 250 5.54 -24.49 14.91
N LEU A 251 6.18 -24.48 13.74
CA LEU A 251 5.52 -24.06 12.49
C LEU A 251 4.38 -25.02 12.15
N ALA A 252 3.20 -24.47 11.86
CA ALA A 252 2.02 -25.28 11.54
C ALA A 252 1.19 -24.66 10.40
N ARG A 253 0.40 -25.53 9.75
CA ARG A 253 -0.65 -25.11 8.83
C ARG A 253 -2.00 -25.59 9.35
N PRO A 254 -3.09 -24.84 9.13
CA PRO A 254 -4.39 -25.26 9.60
C PRO A 254 -4.88 -26.44 8.75
N VAL A 255 -5.44 -27.47 9.39
CA VAL A 255 -5.99 -28.66 8.75
C VAL A 255 -7.40 -28.93 9.23
N GLY A 256 -8.19 -29.66 8.43
CA GLY A 256 -9.53 -30.14 8.81
C GLY A 256 -10.44 -29.01 9.30
N ALA A 257 -11.06 -29.23 10.46
CA ALA A 257 -12.02 -28.31 11.08
C ALA A 257 -11.41 -26.92 11.39
N GLU A 258 -10.11 -26.84 11.73
CA GLU A 258 -9.44 -25.58 11.99
C GLU A 258 -9.34 -24.72 10.72
N ALA A 259 -8.98 -25.31 9.58
CA ALA A 259 -8.94 -24.61 8.29
C ALA A 259 -10.32 -24.07 7.90
N ILE A 260 -11.36 -24.90 8.07
CA ILE A 260 -12.76 -24.49 7.80
C ILE A 260 -13.16 -23.34 8.72
N ARG A 261 -12.87 -23.44 10.02
CA ARG A 261 -13.20 -22.40 11.01
C ARG A 261 -12.52 -21.06 10.66
N LEU A 262 -11.24 -21.09 10.33
CA LEU A 262 -10.48 -19.87 9.94
C LEU A 262 -11.07 -19.26 8.67
N PHE A 263 -11.36 -20.07 7.66
CA PHE A 263 -11.93 -19.61 6.39
C PHE A 263 -13.32 -19.01 6.58
N CYS A 264 -14.23 -19.76 7.19
CA CYS A 264 -15.62 -19.32 7.42
C CYS A 264 -15.65 -18.10 8.35
N GLY A 265 -14.85 -18.09 9.41
CA GLY A 265 -14.73 -16.97 10.32
C GLY A 265 -14.23 -15.70 9.61
N ASN A 266 -13.22 -15.85 8.74
CA ASN A 266 -12.74 -14.75 7.90
C ASN A 266 -13.84 -14.19 6.98
N LYS A 267 -14.55 -15.05 6.27
CA LYS A 267 -15.64 -14.64 5.37
C LYS A 267 -16.79 -13.96 6.12
N LEU A 268 -17.23 -14.55 7.22
CA LEU A 268 -18.32 -14.03 8.04
C LEU A 268 -17.98 -12.68 8.67
N SER A 269 -16.78 -12.54 9.23
CA SER A 269 -16.30 -11.27 9.81
C SER A 269 -16.25 -10.15 8.77
N LYS A 270 -15.67 -10.43 7.60
CA LYS A 270 -15.64 -9.47 6.47
C LYS A 270 -17.04 -9.10 6.02
N TRP A 271 -17.96 -10.07 5.93
CA TRP A 271 -19.34 -9.83 5.52
C TRP A 271 -20.07 -8.97 6.55
N ARG A 272 -20.01 -9.32 7.85
CA ARG A 272 -20.61 -8.53 8.94
C ARG A 272 -20.13 -7.08 8.92
N ARG A 273 -18.82 -6.87 8.80
CA ARG A 273 -18.24 -5.53 8.77
C ARG A 273 -18.64 -4.73 7.52
N SER A 274 -18.67 -5.38 6.37
CA SER A 274 -19.11 -4.73 5.13
C SER A 274 -20.60 -4.35 5.17
N THR A 275 -21.46 -5.23 5.69
CA THR A 275 -22.90 -4.93 5.82
C THR A 275 -23.16 -3.86 6.87
N SER A 276 -22.42 -3.84 7.98
CA SER A 276 -22.51 -2.78 8.98
C SER A 276 -22.04 -1.42 8.42
N LYS A 277 -20.93 -1.39 7.65
CA LYS A 277 -20.34 -0.14 7.13
C LYS A 277 -21.12 0.42 5.93
N TYR A 278 -21.57 -0.42 4.99
CA TYR A 278 -22.13 0.00 3.71
C TYR A 278 -23.63 -0.25 3.57
N GLY A 279 -24.24 -0.92 4.55
CA GLY A 279 -25.62 -1.34 4.54
C GLY A 279 -25.82 -2.70 3.84
N PHE A 280 -26.70 -3.53 4.44
CA PHE A 280 -26.97 -4.90 3.95
C PHE A 280 -27.43 -4.91 2.50
N SER A 281 -28.45 -4.10 2.16
CA SER A 281 -29.01 -4.03 0.81
C SER A 281 -27.96 -3.61 -0.23
N THR A 282 -27.10 -2.65 0.09
CA THR A 282 -26.04 -2.18 -0.81
C THR A 282 -25.06 -3.30 -1.14
N ILE A 283 -24.60 -4.05 -0.13
CA ILE A 283 -23.63 -5.14 -0.32
C ILE A 283 -24.27 -6.33 -1.06
N VAL A 284 -25.51 -6.69 -0.72
CA VAL A 284 -26.21 -7.78 -1.40
C VAL A 284 -26.44 -7.44 -2.88
N MET A 285 -26.96 -6.25 -3.17
CA MET A 285 -27.20 -5.82 -4.55
C MET A 285 -25.93 -5.65 -5.36
N GLU A 286 -24.83 -5.14 -4.76
CA GLU A 286 -23.52 -5.09 -5.43
C GLU A 286 -23.08 -6.49 -5.86
N LYS A 287 -23.18 -7.48 -4.99
CA LYS A 287 -22.78 -8.87 -5.29
C LYS A 287 -23.70 -9.52 -6.32
N LEU A 288 -25.01 -9.37 -6.18
CA LEU A 288 -26.00 -9.94 -7.11
C LEU A 288 -25.84 -9.36 -8.52
N THR A 289 -25.74 -8.04 -8.62
CA THR A 289 -25.60 -7.37 -9.94
C THR A 289 -24.26 -7.68 -10.60
N ARG A 290 -23.20 -7.86 -9.80
CA ARG A 290 -21.89 -8.32 -10.31
C ARG A 290 -21.95 -9.76 -10.81
N TRP A 291 -22.57 -10.66 -10.04
CA TRP A 291 -22.77 -12.06 -10.43
C TRP A 291 -23.63 -12.20 -11.68
N ALA A 292 -24.69 -11.40 -11.80
CA ALA A 292 -25.59 -11.37 -12.95
C ALA A 292 -25.03 -10.63 -14.18
N GLY A 293 -23.80 -10.10 -14.13
CA GLY A 293 -23.20 -9.35 -15.24
C GLY A 293 -23.85 -7.99 -15.52
N LEU A 294 -24.68 -7.47 -14.60
CA LEU A 294 -25.41 -6.21 -14.75
C LEU A 294 -24.49 -5.02 -14.44
N HIS A 295 -23.48 -4.80 -15.27
CA HIS A 295 -22.41 -3.82 -15.03
C HIS A 295 -22.92 -2.40 -14.79
N GLY A 296 -23.95 -1.95 -15.52
CA GLY A 296 -24.54 -0.61 -15.35
C GLY A 296 -25.13 -0.40 -13.95
N VAL A 297 -25.93 -1.37 -13.48
CA VAL A 297 -26.55 -1.34 -12.14
C VAL A 297 -25.52 -1.55 -11.05
N ASN A 298 -24.57 -2.46 -11.25
CA ASN A 298 -23.46 -2.70 -10.30
C ASN A 298 -22.66 -1.42 -10.03
N ARG A 299 -22.42 -0.60 -11.07
CA ARG A 299 -21.72 0.69 -10.96
C ARG A 299 -22.38 1.65 -9.98
N ILE A 300 -23.70 1.66 -9.88
CA ILE A 300 -24.44 2.51 -8.93
C ILE A 300 -24.10 2.12 -7.50
N TYR A 301 -24.15 0.82 -7.17
CA TYR A 301 -23.81 0.34 -5.82
C TYR A 301 -22.35 0.53 -5.48
N ARG A 302 -21.44 0.32 -6.43
CA ARG A 302 -20.00 0.60 -6.24
C ARG A 302 -19.73 2.08 -5.97
N ARG A 303 -20.38 3.00 -6.68
CA ARG A 303 -20.28 4.44 -6.43
C ARG A 303 -20.79 4.81 -5.03
N ARG A 304 -21.89 4.20 -4.58
CA ARG A 304 -22.40 4.39 -3.21
C ARG A 304 -21.39 3.92 -2.15
N ILE A 305 -20.80 2.74 -2.32
CA ILE A 305 -19.76 2.22 -1.45
C ILE A 305 -18.55 3.18 -1.44
N ASN A 306 -18.07 3.62 -2.60
CA ASN A 306 -16.95 4.54 -2.73
C ASN A 306 -17.22 5.89 -2.04
N ALA A 307 -18.44 6.42 -2.13
CA ALA A 307 -18.81 7.66 -1.43
C ALA A 307 -18.75 7.52 0.09
N ILE A 308 -19.17 6.35 0.64
CA ILE A 308 -19.06 6.08 2.08
C ILE A 308 -17.59 5.96 2.49
N ILE A 309 -16.74 5.30 1.68
CA ILE A 309 -15.29 5.20 1.95
C ILE A 309 -14.66 6.61 1.97
N GLN A 310 -14.96 7.45 1.00
CA GLN A 310 -14.40 8.82 0.95
C GLN A 310 -14.77 9.66 2.16
N ARG A 311 -16.00 9.54 2.67
CA ARG A 311 -16.43 10.23 3.90
C ARG A 311 -15.68 9.75 5.15
N SER A 312 -15.22 8.49 5.16
CA SER A 312 -14.48 7.91 6.29
C SER A 312 -12.96 8.15 6.24
N LEU A 313 -12.45 8.78 5.16
CA LEU A 313 -11.04 9.14 4.99
C LEU A 313 -10.78 10.63 5.29
N LYS A 314 -11.83 11.40 5.56
CA LYS A 314 -11.75 12.76 6.08
C LYS A 314 -11.73 12.72 7.60
#